data_f68b7ca5b994bee2aa71f65186e4f041
#
_entry.id   f68b7ca5b994bee2aa71f65186e4f041
#
_cell.length_a   1.000
_cell.length_b   1.000
_cell.length_c   1.000
_cell.angle_alpha   90.00
_cell.angle_beta   90.00
_cell.angle_gamma   90.00
#
_symmetry.space_group_name_H-M   'P 1'
#
loop_
_entity.id
_entity.type
_entity.pdbx_description
1 polymer ?
#
loop_
_entity_poly.entity_id
_entity_poly.type
_entity_poly.pdbx_seq_one_letter_code
_entity_poly.pdbx_strand_id
1 'polypeptide(L)'
;MAYNVRVGTNFVVGYMYTVFFWALFMLYCIFYQLNKLRVYYIRKQRIAGNDTKVVTDLPGTKFFAKLDRVVRIPYCTEMISIKDIIGVSLFVIVNAIFSLFAPFSYVKGQEFVLAASGYMDRRVSFLGMANWGFVFFLAQRNSLLTMLCGWTVEELLPMHRIIARIGLLEFIPHFVLRIVQGYQRNGIPMEALFKDAEYTSGTISMFGFFLMFLTSFEYVRRNYFEVFYYCHIIFMIIGMAFGCWHETTCFVFMFPALGIWFFDRVYRSYNSWGLKTTNVRVDTVAPTTANQEGIVRVLFENGNMSRFKPGQYVYVIMAKSGRKFLKYANWHPYTISEIFRVKNNADGGVEERIIENAVNEKGGKGEKTAVESLDMVSMSDTSSLRRRANGLQGDGTSTVASFHLKALGKKTDGLLNYATANQEIKVIVDGPYGPHLDYQDYQVLALFGTGIGVTPALAVIKDVIERRCSGVRTVAVEHIYLTWAIKNTEEIIPFRDMFEYWTDRLKSSVQPLHLTVTVFITRMSEGPDVFESLPAFNIVYGQRPDVGVQMDKIKTVNAGRRVWSHACGSFVFTKNVINESIARGFHVHNETFEY
;
A
#
# COMPACT_ATOMS: atom_id res chain seq x y z
N MET A 1 47.88 6.24 18.69
CA MET A 1 46.97 5.59 19.67
C MET A 1 45.68 6.38 19.95
N ALA A 2 45.75 7.69 20.20
CA ALA A 2 44.54 8.52 20.45
C ALA A 2 43.55 8.57 19.29
N TYR A 3 43.99 8.51 18.03
CA TYR A 3 43.11 8.53 16.84
C TYR A 3 42.22 7.30 16.76
N ASN A 4 42.73 6.11 16.96
CA ASN A 4 41.98 4.86 16.86
C ASN A 4 40.88 4.70 17.94
N VAL A 5 41.16 5.16 19.16
CA VAL A 5 40.17 5.13 20.26
C VAL A 5 38.97 6.05 19.96
N ARG A 6 39.23 7.20 19.33
CA ARG A 6 38.18 8.19 19.02
C ARG A 6 37.29 7.79 17.85
N VAL A 7 37.83 7.21 16.80
CA VAL A 7 37.09 6.62 15.68
C VAL A 7 36.26 5.46 16.17
N GLY A 8 36.85 4.57 17.00
CA GLY A 8 36.13 3.45 17.63
C GLY A 8 34.95 3.89 18.46
N THR A 9 35.06 4.98 19.23
CA THR A 9 33.92 5.50 20.04
C THR A 9 32.76 6.00 19.15
N ASN A 10 33.04 6.72 18.07
CA ASN A 10 32.00 7.21 17.16
C ASN A 10 31.30 6.07 16.43
N PHE A 11 32.05 5.05 16.00
CA PHE A 11 31.49 3.83 15.41
C PHE A 11 30.61 3.09 16.41
N VAL A 12 31.04 2.92 17.66
CA VAL A 12 30.25 2.27 18.72
C VAL A 12 28.93 3.00 18.96
N VAL A 13 28.93 4.34 18.97
CA VAL A 13 27.70 5.11 19.10
C VAL A 13 26.76 4.84 17.94
N GLY A 14 27.23 4.85 16.69
CA GLY A 14 26.43 4.50 15.51
C GLY A 14 25.91 3.05 15.56
N TYR A 15 26.73 2.12 16.01
CA TYR A 15 26.34 0.72 16.19
C TYR A 15 25.23 0.58 17.26
N MET A 16 25.38 1.21 18.43
CA MET A 16 24.38 1.18 19.48
C MET A 16 23.07 1.85 19.08
N TYR A 17 23.14 2.93 18.33
CA TYR A 17 21.99 3.57 17.71
C TYR A 17 21.23 2.58 16.80
N THR A 18 21.96 1.89 15.94
CA THR A 18 21.39 0.89 15.04
C THR A 18 20.74 -0.26 15.82
N VAL A 19 21.43 -0.80 16.82
CA VAL A 19 20.89 -1.87 17.70
C VAL A 19 19.64 -1.41 18.42
N PHE A 20 19.62 -0.17 18.94
CA PHE A 20 18.47 0.40 19.63
C PHE A 20 17.21 0.40 18.73
N PHE A 21 17.31 0.91 17.51
CA PHE A 21 16.16 0.92 16.58
C PHE A 21 15.75 -0.47 16.12
N TRP A 22 16.70 -1.37 15.85
CA TRP A 22 16.37 -2.75 15.50
C TRP A 22 15.71 -3.48 16.67
N ALA A 23 16.13 -3.23 17.90
CA ALA A 23 15.48 -3.80 19.09
C ALA A 23 14.03 -3.30 19.24
N LEU A 24 13.78 -2.00 19.04
CA LEU A 24 12.43 -1.44 19.04
C LEU A 24 11.57 -2.05 17.92
N PHE A 25 12.12 -2.19 16.72
CA PHE A 25 11.42 -2.83 15.61
C PHE A 25 11.06 -4.30 15.92
N MET A 26 12.01 -5.07 16.44
CA MET A 26 11.75 -6.46 16.83
C MET A 26 10.70 -6.58 17.93
N LEU A 27 10.74 -5.68 18.92
CA LEU A 27 9.71 -5.62 19.98
C LEU A 27 8.33 -5.34 19.39
N TYR A 28 8.22 -4.37 18.46
CA TYR A 28 6.98 -4.09 17.76
C TYR A 28 6.48 -5.31 16.97
N CYS A 29 7.36 -6.01 16.23
CA CYS A 29 7.00 -7.24 15.51
C CYS A 29 6.44 -8.32 16.46
N ILE A 30 7.05 -8.51 17.61
CA ILE A 30 6.58 -9.47 18.61
C ILE A 30 5.16 -9.11 19.08
N PHE A 31 4.92 -7.86 19.46
CA PHE A 31 3.58 -7.40 19.85
C PHE A 31 2.55 -7.58 18.75
N TYR A 32 2.91 -7.24 17.52
CA TYR A 32 2.03 -7.42 16.37
C TYR A 32 1.67 -8.90 16.15
N GLN A 33 2.65 -9.81 16.19
CA GLN A 33 2.42 -11.24 16.02
C GLN A 33 1.60 -11.84 17.17
N LEU A 34 1.84 -11.41 18.41
CA LEU A 34 1.04 -11.84 19.57
C LEU A 34 -0.43 -11.41 19.44
N ASN A 35 -0.67 -10.16 18.99
CA ASN A 35 -2.03 -9.70 18.73
C ASN A 35 -2.69 -10.47 17.58
N LYS A 36 -1.96 -10.75 16.51
CA LYS A 36 -2.43 -11.57 15.38
C LYS A 36 -2.81 -12.99 15.82
N LEU A 37 -1.99 -13.59 16.68
CA LEU A 37 -2.27 -14.90 17.27
C LEU A 37 -3.53 -14.87 18.15
N ARG A 38 -3.69 -13.83 19.00
CA ARG A 38 -4.89 -13.62 19.79
C ARG A 38 -6.15 -13.54 18.90
N VAL A 39 -6.11 -12.73 17.85
CA VAL A 39 -7.22 -12.59 16.90
C VAL A 39 -7.52 -13.91 16.21
N TYR A 40 -6.50 -14.68 15.82
CA TYR A 40 -6.67 -16.00 15.23
C TYR A 40 -7.44 -16.96 16.16
N TYR A 41 -7.10 -17.01 17.43
CA TYR A 41 -7.82 -17.86 18.40
C TYR A 41 -9.28 -17.42 18.59
N ILE A 42 -9.57 -16.13 18.62
CA ILE A 42 -10.94 -15.62 18.72
C ILE A 42 -11.75 -16.02 17.47
N ARG A 43 -11.18 -15.84 16.27
CA ARG A 43 -11.80 -16.27 15.00
C ARG A 43 -12.04 -17.78 14.99
N LYS A 44 -11.11 -18.58 15.45
CA LYS A 44 -11.25 -20.04 15.56
C LYS A 44 -12.41 -20.44 16.48
N GLN A 45 -12.60 -19.76 17.60
CA GLN A 45 -13.73 -20.00 18.50
C GLN A 45 -15.08 -19.63 17.85
N ARG A 46 -15.12 -18.54 17.08
CA ARG A 46 -16.31 -18.14 16.32
C ARG A 46 -16.70 -19.19 15.27
N ILE A 47 -15.74 -19.70 14.52
CA ILE A 47 -15.95 -20.78 13.54
C ILE A 47 -16.48 -22.05 14.21
N ALA A 48 -16.02 -22.38 15.42
CA ALA A 48 -16.43 -23.56 16.17
C ALA A 48 -17.88 -23.47 16.72
N GLY A 49 -18.65 -22.43 16.42
CA GLY A 49 -20.06 -22.30 16.79
C GLY A 49 -20.34 -21.31 17.91
N ASN A 50 -19.35 -20.57 18.37
CA ASN A 50 -19.54 -19.50 19.36
C ASN A 50 -19.66 -18.14 18.65
N ASP A 51 -20.77 -17.92 17.97
CA ASP A 51 -21.02 -16.75 17.11
C ASP A 51 -20.95 -15.40 17.83
N THR A 52 -21.05 -15.39 19.17
CA THR A 52 -20.97 -14.18 20.01
C THR A 52 -19.54 -13.69 20.25
N LYS A 53 -18.54 -14.46 19.87
CA LYS A 53 -17.12 -14.07 20.06
C LYS A 53 -16.67 -13.04 19.03
N VAL A 54 -16.66 -11.78 19.45
CA VAL A 54 -16.14 -10.64 18.69
C VAL A 54 -14.76 -10.24 19.18
N VAL A 55 -13.89 -9.83 18.28
CA VAL A 55 -12.57 -9.31 18.67
C VAL A 55 -12.77 -8.00 19.44
N THR A 56 -12.28 -7.95 20.66
CA THR A 56 -12.35 -6.75 21.52
C THR A 56 -11.09 -5.93 21.38
N ASP A 57 -11.20 -4.62 21.59
CA ASP A 57 -10.06 -3.72 21.58
C ASP A 57 -9.11 -4.01 22.74
N LEU A 58 -7.81 -3.84 22.51
CA LEU A 58 -6.82 -3.87 23.57
C LEU A 58 -6.95 -2.63 24.46
N PRO A 59 -6.58 -2.73 25.76
CA PRO A 59 -6.52 -1.55 26.63
C PRO A 59 -5.66 -0.45 25.98
N GLY A 60 -6.15 0.78 26.00
CA GLY A 60 -5.45 1.92 25.39
C GLY A 60 -5.72 2.16 23.90
N THR A 61 -6.26 1.21 23.14
CA THR A 61 -6.53 1.36 21.70
C THR A 61 -7.32 2.63 21.38
N LYS A 62 -8.34 2.94 22.19
CA LYS A 62 -9.15 4.16 22.01
C LYS A 62 -8.34 5.46 22.19
N PHE A 63 -7.35 5.44 23.08
CA PHE A 63 -6.44 6.59 23.26
C PHE A 63 -5.52 6.73 22.05
N PHE A 64 -4.87 5.64 21.64
CA PHE A 64 -3.96 5.65 20.49
C PHE A 64 -4.69 5.96 19.17
N ALA A 65 -5.92 5.49 19.01
CA ALA A 65 -6.74 5.83 17.83
C ALA A 65 -6.96 7.34 17.67
N LYS A 66 -6.98 8.13 18.76
CA LYS A 66 -7.04 9.59 18.66
C LYS A 66 -5.80 10.21 18.03
N LEU A 67 -4.65 9.55 18.13
CA LEU A 67 -3.39 9.98 17.52
C LEU A 67 -3.35 9.72 16.01
N ASP A 68 -4.24 8.87 15.49
CA ASP A 68 -4.39 8.65 14.04
C ASP A 68 -5.11 9.81 13.34
N ARG A 69 -5.59 10.81 14.11
CA ARG A 69 -6.18 12.02 13.54
C ARG A 69 -5.22 12.71 12.60
N VAL A 70 -5.73 13.05 11.41
CA VAL A 70 -4.94 13.62 10.32
C VAL A 70 -5.05 15.13 10.30
N VAL A 71 -3.91 15.79 10.16
CA VAL A 71 -3.79 17.24 10.02
C VAL A 71 -3.12 17.60 8.69
N ARG A 72 -3.32 18.83 8.24
CA ARG A 72 -2.60 19.43 7.12
C ARG A 72 -1.53 20.36 7.67
N ILE A 73 -0.31 20.23 7.16
CA ILE A 73 0.75 21.21 7.42
C ILE A 73 0.96 21.99 6.12
N PRO A 74 0.57 23.29 6.08
CA PRO A 74 0.73 24.09 4.87
C PRO A 74 2.17 24.04 4.35
N TYR A 75 2.33 23.97 3.03
CA TYR A 75 3.61 23.89 2.31
C TYR A 75 4.47 22.66 2.58
N CYS A 76 4.04 21.74 3.46
CA CYS A 76 4.81 20.57 3.83
C CYS A 76 4.09 19.28 3.42
N THR A 77 2.86 19.08 3.87
CA THR A 77 2.08 17.88 3.55
C THR A 77 0.58 18.12 3.68
N GLU A 78 -0.20 17.50 2.79
CA GLU A 78 -1.66 17.55 2.83
C GLU A 78 -2.26 16.63 3.90
N MET A 79 -1.58 15.53 4.22
CA MET A 79 -2.03 14.57 5.21
C MET A 79 -0.85 14.03 6.03
N ILE A 80 -0.89 14.22 7.33
CA ILE A 80 0.00 13.57 8.29
C ILE A 80 -0.77 13.29 9.57
N SER A 81 -0.61 12.12 10.15
CA SER A 81 -1.25 11.82 11.42
C SER A 81 -0.49 12.46 12.59
N ILE A 82 -1.19 12.72 13.68
CA ILE A 82 -0.55 13.20 14.92
C ILE A 82 0.47 12.16 15.42
N LYS A 83 0.16 10.88 15.26
CA LYS A 83 1.06 9.76 15.57
C LYS A 83 2.39 9.89 14.81
N ASP A 84 2.32 10.18 13.51
CA ASP A 84 3.53 10.32 12.68
C ASP A 84 4.35 11.54 13.08
N ILE A 85 3.69 12.66 13.40
CA ILE A 85 4.39 13.86 13.92
C ILE A 85 5.14 13.53 15.21
N ILE A 86 4.49 12.83 16.14
CA ILE A 86 5.12 12.41 17.41
C ILE A 86 6.27 11.45 17.11
N GLY A 87 6.07 10.47 16.22
CA GLY A 87 7.09 9.50 15.83
C GLY A 87 8.33 10.14 15.24
N VAL A 88 8.14 11.07 14.30
CA VAL A 88 9.25 11.85 13.68
C VAL A 88 9.95 12.73 14.73
N SER A 89 9.19 13.39 15.62
CA SER A 89 9.78 14.20 16.68
C SER A 89 10.63 13.37 17.63
N LEU A 90 10.14 12.21 18.06
CA LEU A 90 10.91 11.29 18.89
C LEU A 90 12.15 10.76 18.17
N PHE A 91 12.03 10.45 16.89
CA PHE A 91 13.17 10.05 16.06
C PHE A 91 14.25 11.14 16.02
N VAL A 92 13.87 12.40 15.79
CA VAL A 92 14.81 13.54 15.79
C VAL A 92 15.45 13.73 17.17
N ILE A 93 14.68 13.60 18.25
CA ILE A 93 15.20 13.71 19.63
C ILE A 93 16.23 12.61 19.89
N VAL A 94 15.94 11.37 19.51
CA VAL A 94 16.89 10.25 19.69
C VAL A 94 18.16 10.49 18.88
N ASN A 95 18.04 10.95 17.62
CA ASN A 95 19.20 11.34 16.82
C ASN A 95 20.05 12.41 17.50
N ALA A 96 19.41 13.45 18.03
CA ALA A 96 20.09 14.52 18.76
C ALA A 96 20.83 13.98 20.02
N ILE A 97 20.20 13.10 20.78
CA ILE A 97 20.81 12.48 21.96
C ILE A 97 22.07 11.69 21.57
N PHE A 98 21.98 10.84 20.54
CA PHE A 98 23.14 10.05 20.10
C PHE A 98 24.22 10.91 19.44
N SER A 99 23.85 12.02 18.78
CA SER A 99 24.80 12.97 18.19
C SER A 99 25.59 13.74 19.24
N LEU A 100 24.89 14.31 20.23
CA LEU A 100 25.46 15.19 21.25
C LEU A 100 26.14 14.42 22.38
N PHE A 101 25.54 13.33 22.82
CA PHE A 101 26.02 12.49 23.90
C PHE A 101 26.55 11.17 23.32
N ALA A 102 27.24 10.38 24.12
CA ALA A 102 27.65 9.02 23.77
C ALA A 102 26.92 8.01 24.69
N PRO A 103 25.57 7.91 24.63
CA PRO A 103 24.86 6.96 25.45
C PRO A 103 25.34 5.54 25.10
N PHE A 104 25.47 4.70 26.12
CA PHE A 104 25.97 3.34 25.98
C PHE A 104 27.43 3.24 25.47
N SER A 105 28.25 4.27 25.67
CA SER A 105 29.68 4.19 25.36
C SER A 105 30.35 3.15 26.28
N TYR A 106 31.24 2.33 25.67
CA TYR A 106 32.05 1.39 26.43
C TYR A 106 33.32 2.03 27.04
N VAL A 107 33.61 3.28 26.67
CA VAL A 107 34.79 3.99 27.16
C VAL A 107 34.42 4.69 28.47
N LYS A 108 34.93 4.19 29.58
CA LYS A 108 34.70 4.76 30.91
C LYS A 108 35.06 6.26 30.96
N GLY A 109 34.15 7.08 31.46
CA GLY A 109 34.27 8.54 31.52
C GLY A 109 33.90 9.27 30.24
N GLN A 110 33.39 8.57 29.22
CA GLN A 110 32.85 9.18 28.00
C GLN A 110 31.32 8.96 27.84
N GLU A 111 30.73 8.26 28.78
CA GLU A 111 29.28 8.08 28.86
C GLU A 111 28.63 9.42 29.21
N PHE A 112 27.61 9.80 28.47
CA PHE A 112 26.84 11.03 28.69
C PHE A 112 27.66 12.34 28.66
N VAL A 113 28.88 12.32 28.17
CA VAL A 113 29.67 13.53 27.98
C VAL A 113 29.31 14.17 26.65
N LEU A 114 29.11 15.49 26.69
CA LEU A 114 28.88 16.26 25.46
C LEU A 114 30.04 16.08 24.48
N ALA A 115 29.74 15.79 23.23
CA ALA A 115 30.78 15.60 22.21
C ALA A 115 31.62 16.85 22.03
N ALA A 116 32.95 16.70 22.10
CA ALA A 116 33.84 17.78 21.72
C ALA A 116 33.65 18.14 20.26
N SER A 117 33.66 19.45 19.94
CA SER A 117 33.37 19.97 18.59
C SER A 117 34.20 19.33 17.47
N GLY A 118 35.45 18.92 17.75
CA GLY A 118 36.35 18.27 16.77
C GLY A 118 36.01 16.82 16.43
N TYR A 119 35.00 16.21 17.02
CA TYR A 119 34.61 14.81 16.80
C TYR A 119 33.12 14.65 16.47
N MET A 120 32.34 15.69 16.68
CA MET A 120 30.91 15.68 16.45
C MET A 120 30.59 15.40 14.97
N ASP A 121 31.38 15.94 14.06
CA ASP A 121 31.20 15.73 12.62
C ASP A 121 31.25 14.26 12.21
N ARG A 122 32.20 13.48 12.73
CA ARG A 122 32.32 12.05 12.45
C ARG A 122 31.21 11.24 13.09
N ARG A 123 30.85 11.56 14.34
CA ARG A 123 29.76 10.89 15.04
C ARG A 123 28.44 11.05 14.31
N VAL A 124 28.13 12.28 13.89
CA VAL A 124 26.90 12.59 13.13
C VAL A 124 26.90 11.85 11.79
N SER A 125 28.07 11.73 11.11
CA SER A 125 28.16 10.96 9.86
C SER A 125 27.94 9.45 10.04
N PHE A 126 28.42 8.86 11.15
CA PHE A 126 28.10 7.46 11.46
C PHE A 126 26.61 7.25 11.72
N LEU A 127 25.93 8.20 12.38
CA LEU A 127 24.48 8.18 12.52
C LEU A 127 23.78 8.34 11.18
N GLY A 128 24.28 9.21 10.32
CA GLY A 128 23.81 9.37 8.95
C GLY A 128 23.84 8.05 8.18
N MET A 129 24.93 7.29 8.25
CA MET A 129 25.03 5.97 7.62
C MET A 129 24.08 4.95 8.25
N ALA A 130 23.91 4.98 9.57
CA ALA A 130 22.92 4.13 10.24
C ALA A 130 21.50 4.45 9.78
N ASN A 131 21.15 5.75 9.66
CA ASN A 131 19.88 6.20 9.12
C ASN A 131 19.68 5.74 7.67
N TRP A 132 20.71 5.77 6.84
CA TRP A 132 20.64 5.25 5.47
C TRP A 132 20.43 3.74 5.42
N GLY A 133 20.93 2.99 6.39
CA GLY A 133 20.54 1.59 6.55
C GLY A 133 19.03 1.42 6.76
N PHE A 134 18.41 2.25 7.59
CA PHE A 134 16.95 2.25 7.76
C PHE A 134 16.22 2.73 6.50
N VAL A 135 16.72 3.76 5.82
CA VAL A 135 16.16 4.24 4.54
C VAL A 135 16.07 3.11 3.53
N PHE A 136 17.13 2.29 3.42
CA PHE A 136 17.14 1.14 2.54
C PHE A 136 16.13 0.07 2.94
N PHE A 137 15.98 -0.18 4.24
CA PHE A 137 14.96 -1.07 4.79
C PHE A 137 13.53 -0.60 4.48
N LEU A 138 13.25 0.70 4.61
CA LEU A 138 11.93 1.29 4.37
C LEU A 138 11.55 1.39 2.87
N ALA A 139 12.51 1.22 1.96
CA ALA A 139 12.26 1.27 0.51
C ALA A 139 11.77 -0.06 -0.08
N GLN A 140 11.51 -1.06 0.73
CA GLN A 140 11.14 -2.40 0.26
C GLN A 140 9.65 -2.47 -0.09
N ARG A 141 9.31 -3.12 -1.21
CA ARG A 141 7.91 -3.35 -1.65
C ARG A 141 7.31 -4.61 -1.03
N ASN A 142 7.23 -4.74 0.27
CA ASN A 142 7.37 -6.03 0.87
C ASN A 142 6.13 -6.74 1.38
N SER A 143 5.98 -7.98 0.97
CA SER A 143 5.18 -8.99 1.68
C SER A 143 5.83 -9.42 3.02
N LEU A 144 7.16 -9.42 3.16
CA LEU A 144 7.83 -9.85 4.38
C LEU A 144 7.59 -8.88 5.54
N LEU A 145 7.79 -7.56 5.33
CA LEU A 145 7.49 -6.56 6.36
C LEU A 145 6.00 -6.51 6.70
N THR A 146 5.14 -6.52 5.69
CA THR A 146 3.70 -6.58 5.91
C THR A 146 3.31 -7.83 6.72
N MET A 147 3.96 -8.97 6.48
CA MET A 147 3.73 -10.19 7.23
C MET A 147 4.22 -10.09 8.68
N LEU A 148 5.40 -9.49 8.91
CA LEU A 148 6.04 -9.41 10.22
C LEU A 148 5.42 -8.34 11.13
N CYS A 149 5.10 -7.18 10.59
CA CYS A 149 4.67 -6.01 11.37
C CYS A 149 3.42 -5.30 10.85
N GLY A 150 2.85 -5.74 9.73
CA GLY A 150 1.63 -5.17 9.16
C GLY A 150 1.83 -3.89 8.36
N TRP A 151 3.04 -3.33 8.32
CA TRP A 151 3.30 -2.08 7.60
C TRP A 151 3.23 -2.25 6.10
N THR A 152 2.63 -1.26 5.44
CA THR A 152 2.53 -1.19 3.98
C THR A 152 3.60 -0.29 3.39
N VAL A 153 3.86 -0.43 2.10
CA VAL A 153 4.81 0.45 1.39
C VAL A 153 4.35 1.91 1.44
N GLU A 154 3.05 2.14 1.34
CA GLU A 154 2.44 3.47 1.39
C GLU A 154 2.68 4.16 2.73
N GLU A 155 2.66 3.40 3.83
CA GLU A 155 2.97 3.90 5.18
C GLU A 155 4.48 4.13 5.37
N LEU A 156 5.32 3.32 4.73
CA LEU A 156 6.78 3.39 4.89
C LEU A 156 7.43 4.48 4.02
N LEU A 157 6.92 4.77 2.83
CA LEU A 157 7.51 5.76 1.91
C LEU A 157 7.61 7.18 2.48
N PRO A 158 6.64 7.72 3.23
CA PRO A 158 6.80 9.02 3.90
C PRO A 158 7.97 9.02 4.90
N MET A 159 8.12 7.95 5.69
CA MET A 159 9.21 7.79 6.65
C MET A 159 10.56 7.65 5.94
N HIS A 160 10.62 6.87 4.86
CA HIS A 160 11.78 6.79 3.98
C HIS A 160 12.28 8.17 3.55
N ARG A 161 11.37 9.05 3.09
CA ARG A 161 11.72 10.40 2.64
C ARG A 161 12.25 11.28 3.77
N ILE A 162 11.65 11.20 4.96
CA ILE A 162 12.04 12.00 6.12
C ILE A 162 13.41 11.57 6.62
N ILE A 163 13.60 10.27 6.85
CA ILE A 163 14.85 9.72 7.39
C ILE A 163 16.00 9.93 6.39
N ALA A 164 15.74 9.78 5.08
CA ALA A 164 16.75 10.04 4.04
C ALA A 164 17.24 11.49 4.07
N ARG A 165 16.35 12.45 4.26
CA ARG A 165 16.74 13.88 4.37
C ARG A 165 17.55 14.13 5.64
N ILE A 166 17.16 13.55 6.76
CA ILE A 166 17.90 13.67 8.03
C ILE A 166 19.30 13.07 7.85
N GLY A 167 19.42 11.86 7.33
CA GLY A 167 20.73 11.22 7.12
C GLY A 167 21.62 12.00 6.14
N LEU A 168 21.04 12.65 5.11
CA LEU A 168 21.82 13.53 4.23
C LEU A 168 22.32 14.79 4.97
N LEU A 169 21.46 15.40 5.79
CA LEU A 169 21.86 16.56 6.62
C LEU A 169 22.98 16.19 7.60
N GLU A 170 23.02 14.97 8.09
CA GLU A 170 24.03 14.47 9.01
C GLU A 170 25.40 14.27 8.33
N PHE A 171 25.48 14.11 7.01
CA PHE A 171 26.75 14.07 6.27
C PHE A 171 27.35 15.45 6.04
N ILE A 172 26.53 16.51 5.97
CA ILE A 172 26.99 17.86 5.63
C ILE A 172 28.08 18.39 6.58
N PRO A 173 27.95 18.29 7.92
CA PRO A 173 28.98 18.80 8.84
C PRO A 173 30.35 18.15 8.59
N HIS A 174 30.37 16.83 8.36
CA HIS A 174 31.61 16.12 8.07
C HIS A 174 32.24 16.61 6.76
N PHE A 175 31.45 16.67 5.69
CA PHE A 175 31.92 17.10 4.38
C PHE A 175 32.47 18.53 4.41
N VAL A 176 31.73 19.47 5.01
CA VAL A 176 32.15 20.87 5.13
C VAL A 176 33.42 21.03 5.97
N LEU A 177 33.52 20.34 7.10
CA LEU A 177 34.71 20.40 7.94
C LEU A 177 35.96 19.83 7.24
N ARG A 178 35.82 18.79 6.41
CA ARG A 178 36.92 18.28 5.60
C ARG A 178 37.43 19.32 4.59
N ILE A 179 36.52 20.04 3.92
CA ILE A 179 36.87 21.13 2.99
C ILE A 179 37.58 22.26 3.73
N VAL A 180 37.02 22.71 4.85
CA VAL A 180 37.61 23.80 5.65
C VAL A 180 38.99 23.45 6.16
N GLN A 181 39.19 22.22 6.68
CA GLN A 181 40.50 21.78 7.15
C GLN A 181 41.51 21.63 6.02
N GLY A 182 41.09 21.19 4.83
CA GLY A 182 41.93 21.14 3.67
C GLY A 182 42.38 22.53 3.22
N TYR A 183 41.46 23.48 3.18
CA TYR A 183 41.76 24.87 2.88
C TYR A 183 42.76 25.50 3.91
N GLN A 184 42.52 25.28 5.20
CA GLN A 184 43.41 25.79 6.25
C GLN A 184 44.82 25.22 6.18
N ARG A 185 44.98 23.97 5.70
CA ARG A 185 46.32 23.33 5.60
C ARG A 185 47.07 23.74 4.35
N ASN A 186 46.42 23.77 3.20
CA ASN A 186 47.05 23.82 1.89
C ASN A 186 46.62 25.03 1.04
N GLY A 187 45.68 25.84 1.52
CA GLY A 187 45.17 26.98 0.76
C GLY A 187 44.27 26.65 -0.44
N ILE A 188 44.08 25.36 -0.74
CA ILE A 188 43.30 24.88 -1.90
C ILE A 188 42.22 23.89 -1.44
N PRO A 189 40.91 24.23 -1.57
CA PRO A 189 39.83 23.32 -1.18
C PRO A 189 39.82 21.98 -1.93
N MET A 190 40.23 21.98 -3.20
CA MET A 190 40.26 20.80 -4.06
C MET A 190 41.20 19.69 -3.54
N GLU A 191 42.32 20.04 -2.89
CA GLU A 191 43.20 19.05 -2.28
C GLU A 191 42.51 18.29 -1.13
N ALA A 192 41.59 18.93 -0.42
CA ALA A 192 40.80 18.26 0.61
C ALA A 192 39.83 17.21 0.04
N LEU A 193 39.38 17.42 -1.18
CA LEU A 193 38.36 16.54 -1.80
C LEU A 193 38.96 15.36 -2.53
N PHE A 194 40.18 15.52 -3.08
CA PHE A 194 40.82 14.53 -3.99
C PHE A 194 42.24 14.17 -3.61
N LYS A 195 42.60 14.35 -2.35
CA LYS A 195 43.96 14.13 -1.85
C LYS A 195 44.46 12.69 -2.03
N ASP A 196 43.62 11.73 -1.73
CA ASP A 196 43.87 10.30 -1.80
C ASP A 196 42.59 9.52 -2.09
N ALA A 197 42.67 8.18 -2.13
CA ALA A 197 41.55 7.33 -2.45
C ALA A 197 40.40 7.43 -1.42
N GLU A 198 40.73 7.62 -0.13
CA GLU A 198 39.74 7.75 0.94
C GLU A 198 38.96 9.06 0.77
N TYR A 199 39.63 10.22 0.59
CA TYR A 199 38.96 11.51 0.38
C TYR A 199 38.18 11.53 -0.94
N THR A 200 38.72 10.97 -2.00
CA THR A 200 38.08 10.89 -3.31
C THR A 200 36.78 10.05 -3.23
N SER A 201 36.85 8.90 -2.58
CA SER A 201 35.65 8.04 -2.44
C SER A 201 34.54 8.72 -1.61
N GLY A 202 34.88 9.39 -0.50
CA GLY A 202 33.94 10.17 0.29
C GLY A 202 33.30 11.32 -0.50
N THR A 203 34.11 11.99 -1.33
CA THR A 203 33.64 13.07 -2.22
C THR A 203 32.65 12.53 -3.26
N ILE A 204 32.96 11.44 -3.94
CA ILE A 204 32.09 10.80 -4.93
C ILE A 204 30.77 10.35 -4.26
N SER A 205 30.87 9.75 -3.06
CA SER A 205 29.72 9.35 -2.29
C SER A 205 28.77 10.52 -1.99
N MET A 206 29.33 11.62 -1.47
CA MET A 206 28.54 12.82 -1.13
C MET A 206 27.87 13.44 -2.36
N PHE A 207 28.59 13.53 -3.49
CA PHE A 207 28.00 14.00 -4.75
C PHE A 207 26.90 13.06 -5.26
N GLY A 208 27.09 11.74 -5.14
CA GLY A 208 26.05 10.76 -5.47
C GLY A 208 24.76 11.00 -4.66
N PHE A 209 24.86 11.12 -3.35
CA PHE A 209 23.73 11.41 -2.49
C PHE A 209 23.09 12.77 -2.77
N PHE A 210 23.87 13.79 -3.05
CA PHE A 210 23.37 15.11 -3.39
C PHE A 210 22.61 15.12 -4.71
N LEU A 211 23.13 14.49 -5.76
CA LEU A 211 22.44 14.37 -7.05
C LEU A 211 21.16 13.54 -6.93
N MET A 212 21.19 12.47 -6.13
CA MET A 212 20.00 11.69 -5.82
C MET A 212 18.94 12.57 -5.12
N PHE A 213 19.34 13.40 -4.17
CA PHE A 213 18.44 14.32 -3.47
C PHE A 213 17.80 15.31 -4.45
N LEU A 214 18.60 15.96 -5.32
CA LEU A 214 18.12 16.93 -6.31
C LEU A 214 17.09 16.30 -7.27
N THR A 215 17.35 15.08 -7.73
CA THR A 215 16.44 14.37 -8.64
C THR A 215 15.21 13.81 -7.93
N SER A 216 15.20 13.75 -6.58
CA SER A 216 14.10 13.24 -5.77
C SER A 216 13.07 14.30 -5.34
N PHE A 217 13.24 15.56 -5.76
CA PHE A 217 12.24 16.60 -5.50
C PHE A 217 10.88 16.25 -6.09
N GLU A 218 9.82 16.66 -5.42
CA GLU A 218 8.44 16.36 -5.80
C GLU A 218 8.13 16.77 -7.24
N TYR A 219 8.64 17.91 -7.69
CA TYR A 219 8.47 18.37 -9.07
C TYR A 219 9.04 17.38 -10.09
N VAL A 220 10.28 16.87 -9.88
CA VAL A 220 10.91 15.90 -10.77
C VAL A 220 10.17 14.57 -10.70
N ARG A 221 9.84 14.12 -9.50
CA ARG A 221 9.14 12.85 -9.26
C ARG A 221 7.76 12.82 -9.92
N ARG A 222 6.99 13.92 -9.86
CA ARG A 222 5.64 13.98 -10.44
C ARG A 222 5.64 14.18 -11.96
N ASN A 223 6.53 15.02 -12.47
CA ASN A 223 6.51 15.39 -13.89
C ASN A 223 7.47 14.54 -14.75
N TYR A 224 8.56 14.01 -14.17
CA TYR A 224 9.62 13.28 -14.85
C TYR A 224 9.97 11.99 -14.11
N PHE A 225 8.97 11.15 -13.82
CA PHE A 225 9.13 9.96 -12.97
C PHE A 225 10.24 9.02 -13.43
N GLU A 226 10.44 8.85 -14.74
CA GLU A 226 11.51 7.99 -15.27
C GLU A 226 12.90 8.53 -14.94
N VAL A 227 13.09 9.86 -15.05
CA VAL A 227 14.35 10.53 -14.65
C VAL A 227 14.59 10.33 -13.17
N PHE A 228 13.60 10.65 -12.34
CA PHE A 228 13.68 10.40 -10.90
C PHE A 228 14.09 8.96 -10.60
N TYR A 229 13.39 7.98 -11.17
CA TYR A 229 13.56 6.57 -10.83
C TYR A 229 14.95 6.04 -11.19
N TYR A 230 15.44 6.30 -12.41
CA TYR A 230 16.75 5.84 -12.84
C TYR A 230 17.89 6.58 -12.13
N CYS A 231 17.80 7.89 -12.01
CA CYS A 231 18.80 8.68 -11.28
C CYS A 231 18.87 8.27 -9.81
N HIS A 232 17.70 8.04 -9.18
CA HIS A 232 17.63 7.58 -7.79
C HIS A 232 18.37 6.27 -7.57
N ILE A 233 18.16 5.27 -8.43
CA ILE A 233 18.84 3.98 -8.32
C ILE A 233 20.34 4.11 -8.60
N ILE A 234 20.72 4.79 -9.68
CA ILE A 234 22.13 4.92 -10.08
C ILE A 234 22.91 5.68 -9.00
N PHE A 235 22.43 6.83 -8.56
CA PHE A 235 23.11 7.64 -7.56
C PHE A 235 23.07 7.01 -6.16
N MET A 236 22.03 6.22 -5.84
CA MET A 236 22.01 5.40 -4.64
C MET A 236 23.15 4.38 -4.67
N ILE A 237 23.32 3.64 -5.75
CA ILE A 237 24.39 2.65 -5.89
C ILE A 237 25.77 3.34 -5.78
N ILE A 238 25.97 4.47 -6.46
CA ILE A 238 27.22 5.24 -6.40
C ILE A 238 27.48 5.73 -4.97
N GLY A 239 26.49 6.42 -4.36
CA GLY A 239 26.63 6.97 -3.02
C GLY A 239 26.95 5.90 -1.98
N MET A 240 26.26 4.77 -2.04
CA MET A 240 26.44 3.68 -1.09
C MET A 240 27.75 2.91 -1.30
N ALA A 241 28.11 2.57 -2.54
CA ALA A 241 29.34 1.83 -2.84
C ALA A 241 30.58 2.64 -2.45
N PHE A 242 30.61 3.91 -2.84
CA PHE A 242 31.73 4.79 -2.50
C PHE A 242 31.73 5.21 -1.03
N GLY A 243 30.58 5.29 -0.37
CA GLY A 243 30.48 5.51 1.08
C GLY A 243 31.06 4.34 1.88
N CYS A 244 30.77 3.11 1.50
CA CYS A 244 31.35 1.92 2.11
C CYS A 244 32.84 1.76 1.77
N TRP A 245 33.29 2.27 0.63
CA TRP A 245 34.74 2.33 0.32
C TRP A 245 35.45 3.37 1.16
N HIS A 246 34.84 4.56 1.34
CA HIS A 246 35.37 5.64 2.18
C HIS A 246 35.58 5.18 3.64
N GLU A 247 34.59 4.49 4.19
CA GLU A 247 34.66 3.93 5.55
C GLU A 247 33.98 2.55 5.57
N THR A 248 34.80 1.49 5.55
CA THR A 248 34.29 0.11 5.42
C THR A 248 33.41 -0.35 6.56
N THR A 249 33.56 0.22 7.76
CA THR A 249 32.72 -0.08 8.91
C THR A 249 31.25 0.33 8.71
N CYS A 250 30.98 1.26 7.77
CA CYS A 250 29.63 1.69 7.42
C CYS A 250 28.77 0.55 6.85
N PHE A 251 29.39 -0.47 6.24
CA PHE A 251 28.67 -1.64 5.72
C PHE A 251 27.88 -2.38 6.81
N VAL A 252 28.39 -2.38 8.05
CA VAL A 252 27.73 -3.03 9.20
C VAL A 252 26.32 -2.47 9.45
N PHE A 253 26.13 -1.16 9.27
CA PHE A 253 24.84 -0.51 9.47
C PHE A 253 23.79 -0.90 8.42
N MET A 254 24.26 -1.28 7.24
CA MET A 254 23.40 -1.61 6.11
C MET A 254 23.11 -3.10 5.98
N PHE A 255 23.96 -3.94 6.54
CA PHE A 255 23.89 -5.39 6.38
C PHE A 255 22.52 -5.99 6.73
N PRO A 256 21.86 -5.63 7.86
CA PRO A 256 20.54 -6.18 8.18
C PRO A 256 19.48 -5.83 7.12
N ALA A 257 19.47 -4.58 6.65
CA ALA A 257 18.53 -4.12 5.64
C ALA A 257 18.76 -4.76 4.27
N LEU A 258 20.04 -4.90 3.88
CA LEU A 258 20.42 -5.59 2.65
C LEU A 258 20.04 -7.07 2.69
N GLY A 259 20.22 -7.74 3.84
CA GLY A 259 19.82 -9.13 4.02
C GLY A 259 18.31 -9.30 3.83
N ILE A 260 17.50 -8.48 4.49
CA ILE A 260 16.03 -8.51 4.35
C ILE A 260 15.61 -8.21 2.90
N TRP A 261 16.23 -7.20 2.28
CA TRP A 261 15.97 -6.86 0.88
C TRP A 261 16.29 -8.01 -0.07
N PHE A 262 17.43 -8.69 0.12
CA PHE A 262 17.81 -9.84 -0.69
C PHE A 262 16.79 -10.98 -0.57
N PHE A 263 16.42 -11.36 0.65
CA PHE A 263 15.41 -12.38 0.88
C PHE A 263 14.06 -12.02 0.27
N ASP A 264 13.64 -10.77 0.37
CA ASP A 264 12.43 -10.30 -0.28
C ASP A 264 12.49 -10.44 -1.81
N ARG A 265 13.60 -10.05 -2.41
CA ARG A 265 13.81 -10.18 -3.86
C ARG A 265 13.75 -11.64 -4.31
N VAL A 266 14.42 -12.52 -3.60
CA VAL A 266 14.40 -13.97 -3.88
C VAL A 266 12.98 -14.51 -3.75
N TYR A 267 12.30 -14.20 -2.66
CA TYR A 267 10.92 -14.64 -2.42
C TYR A 267 9.95 -14.15 -3.50
N ARG A 268 10.04 -12.88 -3.88
CA ARG A 268 9.22 -12.30 -4.96
C ARG A 268 9.52 -12.94 -6.30
N SER A 269 10.79 -13.10 -6.65
CA SER A 269 11.19 -13.74 -7.90
C SER A 269 10.70 -15.18 -7.97
N TYR A 270 10.77 -15.92 -6.88
CA TYR A 270 10.25 -17.29 -6.79
C TYR A 270 8.73 -17.32 -7.00
N ASN A 271 7.98 -16.44 -6.36
CA ASN A 271 6.52 -16.41 -6.49
C ASN A 271 6.02 -15.90 -7.85
N SER A 272 6.76 -15.00 -8.51
CA SER A 272 6.39 -14.46 -9.82
C SER A 272 6.99 -15.26 -11.00
N TRP A 273 7.97 -16.12 -10.73
CA TRP A 273 8.66 -16.88 -11.76
C TRP A 273 7.72 -17.93 -12.37
N GLY A 274 7.50 -17.83 -13.68
CA GLY A 274 6.64 -18.75 -14.42
C GLY A 274 5.15 -18.43 -14.43
N LEU A 275 4.70 -17.44 -13.66
CA LEU A 275 3.31 -17.01 -13.67
C LEU A 275 3.09 -15.94 -14.74
N LYS A 276 2.53 -16.37 -15.84
CA LYS A 276 2.17 -15.47 -16.94
C LYS A 276 0.74 -15.01 -16.77
N THR A 277 0.52 -13.73 -17.00
CA THR A 277 -0.82 -13.19 -17.16
C THR A 277 -1.33 -13.58 -18.55
N THR A 278 -2.44 -14.25 -18.59
CA THR A 278 -3.08 -14.71 -19.81
C THR A 278 -4.47 -14.12 -19.94
N ASN A 279 -5.06 -14.24 -21.14
CA ASN A 279 -6.44 -13.90 -21.40
C ASN A 279 -6.83 -12.48 -20.91
N VAL A 280 -6.09 -11.47 -21.40
CA VAL A 280 -6.36 -10.07 -21.08
C VAL A 280 -7.48 -9.56 -21.96
N ARG A 281 -8.55 -9.09 -21.32
CA ARG A 281 -9.66 -8.38 -21.96
C ARG A 281 -9.75 -6.97 -21.38
N VAL A 282 -9.98 -6.01 -22.24
CA VAL A 282 -10.14 -4.61 -21.87
C VAL A 282 -11.52 -4.14 -22.32
N ASP A 283 -12.37 -3.85 -21.34
CA ASP A 283 -13.70 -3.31 -21.59
C ASP A 283 -13.66 -1.80 -21.36
N THR A 284 -14.16 -1.04 -22.32
CA THR A 284 -14.27 0.41 -22.22
C THR A 284 -15.72 0.82 -22.07
N VAL A 285 -15.95 1.77 -21.16
CA VAL A 285 -17.18 2.54 -21.19
C VAL A 285 -16.87 3.84 -21.92
N ALA A 286 -17.33 3.95 -23.13
CA ALA A 286 -17.14 5.17 -23.92
C ALA A 286 -17.88 6.33 -23.24
N PRO A 287 -17.23 7.49 -23.06
CA PRO A 287 -17.91 8.68 -22.58
C PRO A 287 -18.93 9.13 -23.62
N THR A 288 -20.15 9.42 -23.21
CA THR A 288 -21.22 9.91 -24.07
C THR A 288 -20.97 11.33 -24.57
N THR A 289 -20.08 12.08 -23.93
CA THR A 289 -19.69 13.44 -24.30
C THR A 289 -18.17 13.60 -24.30
N ALA A 290 -17.65 14.44 -25.20
CA ALA A 290 -16.22 14.66 -25.44
C ALA A 290 -15.41 15.14 -24.21
N ASN A 291 -16.08 15.59 -23.14
CA ASN A 291 -15.45 16.12 -21.93
C ASN A 291 -15.51 15.14 -20.72
N GLN A 292 -15.90 13.89 -20.95
CA GLN A 292 -16.00 12.91 -19.87
C GLN A 292 -14.77 12.00 -19.80
N GLU A 293 -14.27 11.82 -18.59
CA GLU A 293 -13.17 10.93 -18.28
C GLU A 293 -13.65 9.46 -18.35
N GLY A 294 -13.20 8.71 -19.36
CA GLY A 294 -13.59 7.31 -19.54
C GLY A 294 -13.08 6.39 -18.42
N ILE A 295 -13.84 5.34 -18.13
CA ILE A 295 -13.42 4.26 -17.23
C ILE A 295 -13.12 3.02 -18.06
N VAL A 296 -11.99 2.39 -17.78
CA VAL A 296 -11.53 1.17 -18.42
C VAL A 296 -11.53 0.06 -17.37
N ARG A 297 -12.17 -1.06 -17.68
CA ARG A 297 -12.10 -2.30 -16.90
C ARG A 297 -11.13 -3.25 -17.59
N VAL A 298 -10.14 -3.72 -16.88
CA VAL A 298 -9.17 -4.70 -17.35
C VAL A 298 -9.42 -6.00 -16.63
N LEU A 299 -9.78 -7.04 -17.38
CA LEU A 299 -9.90 -8.41 -16.88
C LEU A 299 -8.67 -9.19 -17.32
N PHE A 300 -8.17 -10.04 -16.43
CA PHE A 300 -7.01 -10.87 -16.72
C PHE A 300 -7.03 -12.16 -15.90
N GLU A 301 -6.45 -13.19 -16.46
CA GLU A 301 -6.30 -14.47 -15.81
C GLU A 301 -4.89 -14.61 -15.24
N ASN A 302 -4.80 -14.89 -13.92
CA ASN A 302 -3.53 -15.10 -13.26
C ASN A 302 -3.71 -15.96 -11.99
N GLY A 303 -3.01 -17.09 -11.91
CA GLY A 303 -3.12 -18.04 -10.80
C GLY A 303 -2.76 -17.48 -9.42
N ASN A 304 -1.89 -16.46 -9.34
CA ASN A 304 -1.56 -15.79 -8.05
C ASN A 304 -2.74 -15.06 -7.45
N MET A 305 -3.72 -14.67 -8.26
CA MET A 305 -4.89 -13.94 -7.78
C MET A 305 -5.80 -14.81 -6.91
N SER A 306 -5.65 -16.13 -6.94
CA SER A 306 -6.35 -17.04 -6.00
C SER A 306 -6.02 -16.77 -4.52
N ARG A 307 -4.88 -16.11 -4.25
CA ARG A 307 -4.42 -15.75 -2.90
C ARG A 307 -4.79 -14.32 -2.50
N PHE A 308 -5.39 -13.57 -3.40
CA PHE A 308 -5.77 -12.18 -3.14
C PHE A 308 -6.79 -12.08 -2.00
N LYS A 309 -6.65 -11.00 -1.23
CA LYS A 309 -7.62 -10.60 -0.21
C LYS A 309 -7.92 -9.10 -0.33
N PRO A 310 -9.13 -8.65 -0.01
CA PRO A 310 -9.47 -7.23 -0.01
C PRO A 310 -8.46 -6.39 0.79
N GLY A 311 -8.14 -5.20 0.28
CA GLY A 311 -7.07 -4.35 0.78
C GLY A 311 -5.71 -4.60 0.14
N GLN A 312 -5.60 -5.63 -0.70
CA GLN A 312 -4.40 -5.85 -1.49
C GLN A 312 -4.51 -5.20 -2.86
N TYR A 313 -3.35 -4.89 -3.44
CA TYR A 313 -3.20 -4.32 -4.76
C TYR A 313 -2.14 -5.09 -5.56
N VAL A 314 -2.10 -4.84 -6.85
CA VAL A 314 -1.10 -5.40 -7.75
C VAL A 314 -0.35 -4.29 -8.45
N TYR A 315 0.92 -4.52 -8.72
CA TYR A 315 1.65 -3.69 -9.66
C TYR A 315 1.45 -4.21 -11.07
N VAL A 316 1.10 -3.32 -11.99
CA VAL A 316 0.80 -3.66 -13.37
C VAL A 316 1.64 -2.84 -14.32
N ILE A 317 2.19 -3.51 -15.34
CA ILE A 317 2.71 -2.88 -16.55
C ILE A 317 1.78 -3.23 -17.69
N MET A 318 1.32 -2.21 -18.39
CA MET A 318 0.58 -2.35 -19.63
C MET A 318 1.45 -1.87 -20.79
N ALA A 319 1.70 -2.73 -21.76
CA ALA A 319 2.55 -2.44 -22.89
C ALA A 319 1.86 -2.79 -24.20
N LYS A 320 2.02 -1.92 -25.21
CA LYS A 320 1.69 -2.24 -26.58
C LYS A 320 2.58 -3.39 -27.06
N SER A 321 2.00 -4.39 -27.72
CA SER A 321 2.75 -5.47 -28.35
C SER A 321 3.85 -4.89 -29.27
N GLY A 322 5.11 -5.22 -29.02
CA GLY A 322 6.25 -4.89 -29.89
C GLY A 322 7.25 -3.83 -29.42
N ARG A 323 7.08 -3.16 -28.27
CA ARG A 323 8.10 -2.22 -27.74
C ARG A 323 8.96 -2.80 -26.63
N LYS A 324 10.31 -2.61 -26.78
CA LYS A 324 11.36 -3.22 -25.95
C LYS A 324 11.62 -2.50 -24.63
N PHE A 325 12.12 -3.25 -23.68
CA PHE A 325 12.88 -3.10 -22.43
C PHE A 325 12.73 -1.84 -21.53
N LEU A 326 12.74 -0.59 -22.01
CA LEU A 326 12.69 0.63 -21.17
C LEU A 326 11.32 0.88 -20.50
N LYS A 327 10.28 0.13 -20.86
CA LYS A 327 8.95 0.28 -20.27
C LYS A 327 8.74 -0.49 -18.96
N TYR A 328 9.68 -1.34 -18.56
CA TYR A 328 9.60 -2.10 -17.30
C TYR A 328 9.79 -1.25 -16.03
N ALA A 329 10.22 0.00 -16.14
CA ALA A 329 10.30 0.93 -15.02
C ALA A 329 8.94 1.49 -14.58
N ASN A 330 7.89 1.32 -15.39
CA ASN A 330 6.57 1.91 -15.15
C ASN A 330 5.59 0.91 -14.53
N TRP A 331 5.92 0.40 -13.36
CA TRP A 331 4.99 -0.35 -12.54
C TRP A 331 4.02 0.60 -11.84
N HIS A 332 2.72 0.46 -12.11
CA HIS A 332 1.68 1.21 -11.42
C HIS A 332 0.88 0.29 -10.53
N PRO A 333 0.59 0.67 -9.28
CA PRO A 333 -0.27 -0.11 -8.41
C PRO A 333 -1.74 0.11 -8.79
N TYR A 334 -2.49 -0.97 -8.79
CA TYR A 334 -3.93 -0.98 -8.99
C TYR A 334 -4.59 -1.88 -7.96
N THR A 335 -5.65 -1.37 -7.33
CA THR A 335 -6.48 -2.18 -6.47
C THR A 335 -7.34 -3.11 -7.32
N ILE A 336 -7.35 -4.38 -6.96
CA ILE A 336 -8.22 -5.36 -7.60
C ILE A 336 -9.65 -5.12 -7.13
N SER A 337 -10.54 -4.86 -8.07
CA SER A 337 -11.95 -4.58 -7.80
C SER A 337 -12.74 -5.87 -7.58
N GLU A 338 -12.39 -6.92 -8.31
CA GLU A 338 -13.13 -8.18 -8.30
C GLU A 338 -12.24 -9.36 -8.65
N ILE A 339 -12.51 -10.51 -8.02
CA ILE A 339 -11.93 -11.80 -8.38
C ILE A 339 -13.03 -12.84 -8.40
N PHE A 340 -12.98 -13.73 -9.39
CA PHE A 340 -13.90 -14.85 -9.48
C PHE A 340 -13.21 -16.06 -10.09
N ARG A 341 -13.69 -17.25 -9.75
CA ARG A 341 -13.27 -18.49 -10.37
C ARG A 341 -14.20 -18.84 -11.51
N VAL A 342 -13.62 -19.31 -12.58
CA VAL A 342 -14.33 -19.74 -13.78
C VAL A 342 -14.00 -21.18 -14.06
N LYS A 343 -15.02 -21.99 -14.35
CA LYS A 343 -14.85 -23.36 -14.84
C LYS A 343 -14.95 -23.35 -16.34
N ASN A 344 -13.91 -23.84 -17.00
CA ASN A 344 -13.91 -23.99 -18.44
C ASN A 344 -14.58 -25.32 -18.81
N ASN A 345 -15.70 -25.28 -19.52
CA ASN A 345 -16.34 -26.48 -20.05
C ASN A 345 -15.57 -26.99 -21.26
N ALA A 346 -15.38 -28.34 -21.35
CA ALA A 346 -14.62 -28.99 -22.41
C ALA A 346 -15.20 -28.74 -23.83
N ASP A 347 -16.48 -28.41 -23.93
CA ASP A 347 -17.24 -28.29 -25.19
C ASP A 347 -17.37 -26.88 -25.75
N GLY A 348 -16.56 -25.94 -25.29
CA GLY A 348 -16.64 -24.60 -25.85
C GLY A 348 -17.85 -23.76 -25.39
N GLY A 349 -18.63 -24.20 -24.39
CA GLY A 349 -19.79 -23.50 -23.83
C GLY A 349 -19.43 -22.46 -22.76
N VAL A 350 -20.42 -21.79 -22.23
CA VAL A 350 -20.40 -20.64 -21.35
C VAL A 350 -19.44 -20.81 -20.15
N GLU A 351 -18.68 -19.77 -19.83
CA GLU A 351 -17.92 -19.68 -18.58
C GLU A 351 -18.90 -19.69 -17.41
N GLU A 352 -18.85 -20.71 -16.56
CA GLU A 352 -19.64 -20.77 -15.34
C GLU A 352 -18.84 -20.20 -14.18
N ARG A 353 -19.40 -19.20 -13.51
CA ARG A 353 -18.84 -18.66 -12.28
C ARG A 353 -19.02 -19.67 -11.16
N ILE A 354 -17.93 -20.13 -10.54
CA ILE A 354 -17.98 -21.06 -9.42
C ILE A 354 -18.31 -20.26 -8.16
N ILE A 355 -19.46 -20.57 -7.56
CA ILE A 355 -19.83 -20.08 -6.24
C ILE A 355 -19.34 -21.12 -5.24
N GLU A 356 -18.32 -20.78 -4.43
CA GLU A 356 -17.87 -21.63 -3.33
C GLU A 356 -18.90 -21.61 -2.21
N ASN A 357 -19.69 -22.67 -2.08
CA ASN A 357 -20.46 -22.89 -0.86
C ASN A 357 -19.51 -23.27 0.28
N ALA A 358 -19.88 -22.95 1.52
CA ALA A 358 -19.09 -23.19 2.70
C ALA A 358 -18.54 -24.62 2.72
N VAL A 359 -17.24 -24.75 2.58
CA VAL A 359 -16.56 -26.01 2.82
C VAL A 359 -16.69 -26.27 4.32
N ASN A 360 -17.29 -27.39 4.70
CA ASN A 360 -17.26 -27.87 6.07
C ASN A 360 -15.79 -28.07 6.45
N GLU A 361 -15.24 -27.19 7.29
CA GLU A 361 -13.84 -27.24 7.76
C GLU A 361 -13.51 -28.48 8.62
N LYS A 362 -14.44 -29.39 8.77
CA LYS A 362 -14.20 -30.72 9.33
C LYS A 362 -13.91 -31.71 8.21
N GLY A 363 -12.71 -31.66 7.60
CA GLY A 363 -12.01 -32.76 6.93
C GLY A 363 -12.79 -33.73 6.02
N GLY A 364 -14.04 -33.47 5.69
CA GLY A 364 -14.84 -34.24 4.77
C GLY A 364 -14.83 -33.62 3.39
N LYS A 365 -14.61 -34.40 2.34
CA LYS A 365 -14.80 -34.02 0.95
C LYS A 365 -16.22 -33.42 0.81
N GLY A 366 -16.35 -32.10 0.88
CA GLY A 366 -17.61 -31.41 0.70
C GLY A 366 -18.11 -31.61 -0.73
N GLU A 367 -19.35 -32.01 -0.82
CA GLU A 367 -20.07 -32.15 -2.07
C GLU A 367 -20.11 -30.76 -2.76
N LYS A 368 -19.63 -30.71 -4.01
CA LYS A 368 -19.71 -29.51 -4.85
C LYS A 368 -21.17 -29.33 -5.24
N THR A 369 -21.87 -28.41 -4.59
CA THR A 369 -23.27 -28.13 -4.90
C THR A 369 -23.43 -26.77 -5.56
N ALA A 370 -24.23 -26.79 -6.61
CA ALA A 370 -24.81 -25.70 -7.39
C ALA A 370 -23.83 -24.85 -8.22
N VAL A 371 -23.74 -25.24 -9.45
CA VAL A 371 -23.34 -24.37 -10.57
C VAL A 371 -24.60 -23.59 -10.97
N GLU A 372 -24.64 -22.32 -10.70
CA GLU A 372 -25.68 -21.44 -11.27
C GLU A 372 -25.13 -20.86 -12.57
N SER A 373 -25.77 -21.21 -13.69
CA SER A 373 -25.49 -20.56 -14.98
C SER A 373 -26.02 -19.13 -14.90
N LEU A 374 -25.12 -18.19 -14.68
CA LEU A 374 -25.43 -16.79 -14.89
C LEU A 374 -25.27 -16.48 -16.37
N ASP A 375 -26.38 -16.30 -17.06
CA ASP A 375 -26.41 -15.67 -18.38
C ASP A 375 -25.84 -14.26 -18.22
N MET A 376 -24.53 -14.14 -18.40
CA MET A 376 -23.85 -12.86 -18.47
C MET A 376 -24.15 -12.22 -19.84
N VAL A 377 -25.31 -11.57 -19.93
CA VAL A 377 -25.85 -10.94 -21.14
C VAL A 377 -24.92 -9.87 -21.73
N SER A 378 -23.89 -9.42 -21.01
CA SER A 378 -22.89 -8.47 -21.52
C SER A 378 -21.53 -9.07 -21.87
N MET A 379 -21.31 -10.37 -21.70
CA MET A 379 -20.05 -11.05 -22.07
C MET A 379 -20.16 -11.86 -23.37
N SER A 380 -20.80 -11.30 -24.39
CA SER A 380 -21.07 -12.02 -25.64
C SER A 380 -19.86 -12.44 -26.48
N ASP A 381 -18.62 -12.16 -26.05
CA ASP A 381 -17.41 -12.54 -26.79
C ASP A 381 -16.29 -13.12 -25.95
N THR A 382 -16.62 -14.07 -25.06
CA THR A 382 -15.63 -14.84 -24.30
C THR A 382 -14.88 -15.89 -25.12
N SER A 383 -15.27 -16.12 -26.35
CA SER A 383 -14.62 -17.12 -27.24
C SER A 383 -13.15 -16.82 -27.54
N SER A 384 -12.70 -15.56 -27.42
CA SER A 384 -11.30 -15.18 -27.61
C SER A 384 -10.43 -15.47 -26.36
N LEU A 385 -11.00 -15.54 -25.16
CA LEU A 385 -10.30 -15.87 -23.92
C LEU A 385 -9.88 -17.34 -23.84
N ARG A 386 -10.53 -18.20 -24.63
CA ARG A 386 -10.37 -19.65 -24.58
C ARG A 386 -9.13 -20.24 -25.22
N ARG A 387 -8.54 -19.60 -26.18
CA ARG A 387 -7.57 -20.26 -27.09
C ARG A 387 -6.16 -20.45 -26.54
N ARG A 388 -5.81 -19.97 -25.33
CA ARG A 388 -4.43 -20.05 -24.80
C ARG A 388 -4.30 -20.41 -23.33
N ALA A 389 -5.19 -21.21 -22.78
CA ALA A 389 -5.13 -21.69 -21.40
C ALA A 389 -4.04 -22.75 -21.21
N ASN A 390 -2.78 -22.35 -21.08
CA ASN A 390 -1.70 -23.21 -20.60
C ASN A 390 -1.41 -23.03 -19.10
N GLY A 391 -2.37 -22.55 -18.31
CA GLY A 391 -2.25 -22.33 -16.87
C GLY A 391 -3.41 -22.91 -16.06
N LEU A 392 -4.07 -23.92 -16.58
CA LEU A 392 -5.13 -24.64 -15.86
C LEU A 392 -4.60 -25.23 -14.57
N GLN A 393 -5.19 -24.89 -13.44
CA GLN A 393 -5.11 -25.72 -12.25
C GLN A 393 -5.71 -27.09 -12.63
N GLY A 394 -5.17 -28.19 -12.09
CA GLY A 394 -5.52 -29.56 -12.51
C GLY A 394 -6.99 -29.98 -12.36
N ASP A 395 -7.89 -29.06 -11.95
CA ASP A 395 -9.34 -29.22 -11.83
C ASP A 395 -10.15 -28.53 -12.96
N GLY A 396 -9.49 -27.96 -13.96
CA GLY A 396 -10.15 -27.24 -15.06
C GLY A 396 -10.69 -25.84 -14.68
N THR A 397 -10.30 -25.30 -13.52
CA THR A 397 -10.73 -23.97 -13.07
C THR A 397 -9.64 -22.92 -13.27
N SER A 398 -10.01 -21.71 -13.63
CA SER A 398 -9.11 -20.56 -13.71
C SER A 398 -9.56 -19.42 -12.80
N THR A 399 -8.61 -18.57 -12.39
CA THR A 399 -8.89 -17.38 -11.57
C THR A 399 -8.77 -16.14 -12.43
N VAL A 400 -9.87 -15.43 -12.57
CA VAL A 400 -9.96 -14.15 -13.28
C VAL A 400 -10.04 -13.03 -12.27
N ALA A 401 -9.25 -11.98 -12.49
CA ALA A 401 -9.27 -10.76 -11.70
C ALA A 401 -9.56 -9.56 -12.58
N SER A 402 -10.17 -8.54 -12.00
CA SER A 402 -10.39 -7.27 -12.70
C SER A 402 -9.95 -6.07 -11.86
N PHE A 403 -9.47 -5.04 -12.53
CA PHE A 403 -9.28 -3.71 -11.96
C PHE A 403 -9.87 -2.66 -12.88
N HIS A 404 -10.31 -1.56 -12.26
CA HIS A 404 -10.88 -0.43 -12.97
C HIS A 404 -9.92 0.75 -12.88
N LEU A 405 -9.74 1.46 -13.98
CA LEU A 405 -8.94 2.67 -14.03
C LEU A 405 -9.68 3.78 -14.75
N LYS A 406 -9.48 4.99 -14.25
CA LYS A 406 -10.01 6.21 -14.84
C LYS A 406 -8.92 6.89 -15.67
N ALA A 407 -9.28 7.32 -16.86
CA ALA A 407 -8.39 8.04 -17.75
C ALA A 407 -8.20 9.48 -17.22
N LEU A 408 -7.10 9.71 -16.49
CA LEU A 408 -6.78 11.00 -15.85
C LEU A 408 -5.51 11.65 -16.41
N GLY A 409 -4.81 11.01 -17.35
CA GLY A 409 -3.57 11.52 -17.90
C GLY A 409 -3.13 10.82 -19.18
N LYS A 410 -2.14 11.37 -19.88
CA LYS A 410 -1.70 10.92 -21.22
C LYS A 410 -1.46 9.41 -21.36
N LYS A 411 -1.02 8.73 -20.30
CA LYS A 411 -0.79 7.27 -20.33
C LYS A 411 -2.10 6.48 -20.25
N THR A 412 -3.00 6.88 -19.38
CA THR A 412 -4.32 6.27 -19.21
C THR A 412 -5.26 6.60 -20.38
N ASP A 413 -5.15 7.82 -20.95
CA ASP A 413 -5.84 8.20 -22.19
C ASP A 413 -5.38 7.35 -23.38
N GLY A 414 -4.08 7.06 -23.46
CA GLY A 414 -3.53 6.14 -24.45
C GLY A 414 -4.11 4.73 -24.31
N LEU A 415 -4.34 4.25 -23.09
CA LEU A 415 -4.96 2.95 -22.84
C LEU A 415 -6.43 2.92 -23.28
N LEU A 416 -7.18 3.98 -22.99
CA LEU A 416 -8.56 4.15 -23.46
C LEU A 416 -8.64 4.05 -24.99
N ASN A 417 -7.75 4.75 -25.69
CA ASN A 417 -7.67 4.71 -27.15
C ASN A 417 -7.32 3.32 -27.71
N TYR A 418 -6.43 2.57 -27.02
CA TYR A 418 -6.09 1.19 -27.43
C TYR A 418 -7.25 0.23 -27.22
N ALA A 419 -7.97 0.37 -26.11
CA ALA A 419 -9.11 -0.46 -25.80
C ALA A 419 -10.25 -0.21 -26.79
N THR A 420 -10.53 1.05 -27.13
CA THR A 420 -11.52 1.45 -28.14
C THR A 420 -11.17 0.92 -29.54
N ALA A 421 -9.87 0.79 -29.85
CA ALA A 421 -9.39 0.28 -31.13
C ALA A 421 -9.25 -1.25 -31.21
N ASN A 422 -9.69 -2.00 -30.19
CA ASN A 422 -9.56 -3.47 -30.08
C ASN A 422 -8.12 -3.99 -30.28
N GLN A 423 -7.12 -3.23 -29.84
CA GLN A 423 -5.72 -3.62 -29.98
C GLN A 423 -5.30 -4.55 -28.83
N GLU A 424 -4.53 -5.59 -29.15
CA GLU A 424 -3.96 -6.47 -28.14
C GLU A 424 -3.04 -5.70 -27.18
N ILE A 425 -3.36 -5.74 -25.89
CA ILE A 425 -2.58 -5.16 -24.81
C ILE A 425 -1.94 -6.31 -24.03
N LYS A 426 -0.63 -6.22 -23.85
CA LYS A 426 0.09 -7.13 -22.95
C LYS A 426 0.08 -6.55 -21.55
N VAL A 427 -0.45 -7.29 -20.61
CA VAL A 427 -0.49 -6.94 -19.19
C VAL A 427 0.46 -7.85 -18.42
N ILE A 428 1.35 -7.27 -17.63
CA ILE A 428 2.22 -8.00 -16.71
C ILE A 428 1.83 -7.57 -15.30
N VAL A 429 1.53 -8.56 -14.45
CA VAL A 429 1.05 -8.35 -13.10
C VAL A 429 2.06 -8.91 -12.11
N ASP A 430 2.40 -8.13 -11.09
CA ASP A 430 3.23 -8.52 -9.96
C ASP A 430 2.44 -8.28 -8.66
N GLY A 431 2.26 -9.30 -7.86
CA GLY A 431 1.47 -9.26 -6.63
C GLY A 431 0.67 -10.54 -6.38
N PRO A 432 -0.27 -10.52 -5.45
CA PRO A 432 -0.82 -9.37 -4.70
C PRO A 432 0.09 -8.87 -3.56
N TYR A 433 0.01 -7.58 -3.26
CA TYR A 433 0.70 -6.88 -2.18
C TYR A 433 -0.29 -6.18 -1.27
N GLY A 434 0.16 -5.75 -0.11
CA GLY A 434 -0.65 -5.01 0.85
C GLY A 434 -1.11 -5.85 2.04
N PRO A 435 -1.66 -5.21 3.07
CA PRO A 435 -2.07 -5.85 4.31
C PRO A 435 -3.36 -6.65 4.12
N HIS A 436 -3.62 -7.52 5.08
CA HIS A 436 -4.94 -8.08 5.27
C HIS A 436 -5.76 -7.12 6.13
N LEU A 437 -6.87 -6.63 5.62
CA LEU A 437 -7.78 -5.78 6.38
C LEU A 437 -8.55 -6.60 7.40
N ASP A 438 -8.79 -6.01 8.57
CA ASP A 438 -9.48 -6.68 9.69
C ASP A 438 -11.00 -6.40 9.73
N TYR A 439 -11.60 -5.88 8.63
CA TYR A 439 -13.05 -5.57 8.53
C TYR A 439 -13.95 -6.73 8.95
N GLN A 440 -13.51 -7.96 8.74
CA GLN A 440 -14.26 -9.18 9.03
C GLN A 440 -14.59 -9.38 10.53
N ASP A 441 -13.94 -8.63 11.43
CA ASP A 441 -14.17 -8.71 12.88
C ASP A 441 -15.12 -7.63 13.40
N TYR A 442 -15.67 -6.83 12.52
CA TYR A 442 -16.62 -5.76 12.86
C TYR A 442 -18.02 -6.12 12.38
N GLN A 443 -19.02 -5.66 13.13
CA GLN A 443 -20.44 -5.92 12.82
C GLN A 443 -20.97 -4.97 11.75
N VAL A 444 -20.38 -3.79 11.65
CA VAL A 444 -20.82 -2.73 10.74
C VAL A 444 -19.64 -2.20 9.92
N LEU A 445 -19.83 -2.11 8.62
CA LEU A 445 -18.88 -1.47 7.71
C LEU A 445 -19.44 -0.15 7.20
N ALA A 446 -18.66 0.92 7.33
CA ALA A 446 -18.97 2.25 6.83
C ALA A 446 -17.91 2.63 5.75
N LEU A 447 -18.27 2.41 4.48
CA LEU A 447 -17.37 2.52 3.35
C LEU A 447 -17.59 3.83 2.61
N PHE A 448 -16.53 4.60 2.40
CA PHE A 448 -16.58 5.91 1.77
C PHE A 448 -15.65 5.98 0.57
N GLY A 449 -16.17 6.33 -0.60
CA GLY A 449 -15.39 6.43 -1.83
C GLY A 449 -15.70 7.66 -2.66
N THR A 450 -14.72 8.19 -3.39
CA THR A 450 -14.95 9.22 -4.41
C THR A 450 -14.41 8.78 -5.76
N GLY A 451 -15.25 8.91 -6.81
CA GLY A 451 -14.89 8.48 -8.17
C GLY A 451 -14.43 7.02 -8.19
N ILE A 452 -13.30 6.76 -8.86
CA ILE A 452 -12.71 5.42 -8.96
C ILE A 452 -12.16 4.89 -7.62
N GLY A 453 -11.97 5.74 -6.61
CA GLY A 453 -11.57 5.31 -5.27
C GLY A 453 -12.59 4.45 -4.53
N VAL A 454 -13.71 4.13 -5.15
CA VAL A 454 -14.68 3.13 -4.65
C VAL A 454 -14.16 1.69 -4.74
N THR A 455 -13.19 1.40 -5.62
CA THR A 455 -12.76 0.04 -5.95
C THR A 455 -12.29 -0.81 -4.76
N PRO A 456 -11.55 -0.31 -3.76
CA PRO A 456 -11.23 -1.09 -2.58
C PRO A 456 -12.46 -1.47 -1.76
N ALA A 457 -13.40 -0.55 -1.64
CA ALA A 457 -14.68 -0.80 -0.94
C ALA A 457 -15.50 -1.90 -1.63
N LEU A 458 -15.52 -1.91 -2.98
CA LEU A 458 -16.20 -2.94 -3.76
C LEU A 458 -15.62 -4.33 -3.51
N ALA A 459 -14.29 -4.43 -3.43
CA ALA A 459 -13.60 -5.71 -3.12
C ALA A 459 -13.99 -6.22 -1.71
N VAL A 460 -14.10 -5.33 -0.72
CA VAL A 460 -14.54 -5.67 0.64
C VAL A 460 -15.99 -6.12 0.65
N ILE A 461 -16.89 -5.39 -0.02
CA ILE A 461 -18.32 -5.73 -0.10
C ILE A 461 -18.48 -7.12 -0.70
N LYS A 462 -17.80 -7.38 -1.82
CA LYS A 462 -17.85 -8.67 -2.48
C LYS A 462 -17.44 -9.81 -1.56
N ASP A 463 -16.28 -9.70 -0.90
CA ASP A 463 -15.77 -10.74 0.01
C ASP A 463 -16.76 -11.03 1.15
N VAL A 464 -17.37 -9.98 1.73
CA VAL A 464 -18.37 -10.14 2.79
C VAL A 464 -19.63 -10.84 2.29
N ILE A 465 -20.15 -10.42 1.13
CA ILE A 465 -21.35 -11.02 0.54
C ILE A 465 -21.11 -12.49 0.24
N GLU A 466 -20.02 -12.83 -0.44
CA GLU A 466 -19.69 -14.21 -0.80
C GLU A 466 -19.60 -15.11 0.44
N ARG A 467 -18.94 -14.67 1.50
CA ARG A 467 -18.78 -15.46 2.73
C ARG A 467 -20.08 -15.57 3.52
N ARG A 468 -20.83 -14.48 3.67
CA ARG A 468 -22.11 -14.49 4.42
C ARG A 468 -23.17 -15.30 3.69
N CYS A 469 -23.29 -15.12 2.38
CA CYS A 469 -24.24 -15.87 1.56
C CYS A 469 -23.91 -17.38 1.51
N SER A 470 -22.63 -17.73 1.57
CA SER A 470 -22.20 -19.12 1.63
C SER A 470 -22.23 -19.72 3.05
N GLY A 471 -22.66 -18.99 4.05
CA GLY A 471 -22.76 -19.47 5.44
C GLY A 471 -21.44 -19.60 6.18
N VAL A 472 -20.34 -19.02 5.64
CA VAL A 472 -19.02 -19.04 6.27
C VAL A 472 -18.99 -18.10 7.49
N ARG A 473 -18.71 -18.66 8.68
CA ARG A 473 -18.73 -17.92 9.96
C ARG A 473 -17.47 -17.13 10.27
N THR A 474 -16.59 -16.92 9.28
CA THR A 474 -15.35 -16.16 9.47
C THR A 474 -15.57 -14.64 9.54
N VAL A 475 -16.72 -14.16 9.06
CA VAL A 475 -17.07 -12.75 8.96
C VAL A 475 -18.20 -12.42 9.94
N ALA A 476 -17.99 -11.41 10.78
CA ALA A 476 -18.97 -10.93 11.77
C ALA A 476 -19.89 -9.82 11.23
N VAL A 477 -19.70 -9.38 9.98
CA VAL A 477 -20.40 -8.24 9.39
C VAL A 477 -21.86 -8.53 9.17
N GLU A 478 -22.73 -7.65 9.68
CA GLU A 478 -24.19 -7.72 9.55
C GLU A 478 -24.74 -6.57 8.70
N HIS A 479 -24.04 -5.42 8.71
CA HIS A 479 -24.49 -4.22 7.99
C HIS A 479 -23.33 -3.61 7.21
N ILE A 480 -23.58 -3.27 5.95
CA ILE A 480 -22.65 -2.56 5.07
C ILE A 480 -23.33 -1.27 4.58
N TYR A 481 -22.67 -0.15 4.78
CA TYR A 481 -23.06 1.15 4.26
C TYR A 481 -21.98 1.64 3.30
N LEU A 482 -22.33 1.83 2.03
CA LEU A 482 -21.47 2.44 1.02
C LEU A 482 -21.95 3.84 0.72
N THR A 483 -21.10 4.84 0.96
CA THR A 483 -21.32 6.22 0.53
C THR A 483 -20.32 6.53 -0.59
N TRP A 484 -20.83 6.74 -1.79
CA TRP A 484 -20.01 6.93 -2.99
C TRP A 484 -20.36 8.27 -3.66
N ALA A 485 -19.35 9.13 -3.85
CA ALA A 485 -19.49 10.41 -4.53
C ALA A 485 -18.87 10.38 -5.92
N ILE A 486 -19.64 10.69 -6.93
CA ILE A 486 -19.24 10.70 -8.34
C ILE A 486 -19.62 12.02 -9.01
N LYS A 487 -19.12 12.24 -10.22
CA LYS A 487 -19.45 13.44 -10.99
C LYS A 487 -20.77 13.28 -11.74
N ASN A 488 -20.93 12.16 -12.44
CA ASN A 488 -22.05 11.88 -13.35
C ASN A 488 -22.54 10.44 -13.18
N THR A 489 -23.78 10.16 -13.58
CA THR A 489 -24.40 8.82 -13.54
C THR A 489 -23.65 7.76 -14.33
N GLU A 490 -23.00 8.15 -15.41
CA GLU A 490 -22.24 7.26 -16.27
C GLU A 490 -21.05 6.57 -15.59
N GLU A 491 -20.54 7.16 -14.50
CA GLU A 491 -19.49 6.51 -13.68
C GLU A 491 -19.99 5.24 -12.95
N ILE A 492 -21.31 5.01 -12.88
CA ILE A 492 -21.91 3.82 -12.28
C ILE A 492 -21.91 2.63 -13.25
N ILE A 493 -22.05 2.88 -14.54
CA ILE A 493 -22.28 1.86 -15.58
C ILE A 493 -21.24 0.72 -15.52
N PRO A 494 -19.92 0.96 -15.35
CA PRO A 494 -18.92 -0.10 -15.27
C PRO A 494 -19.08 -1.05 -14.09
N PHE A 495 -19.88 -0.69 -13.09
CA PHE A 495 -20.08 -1.44 -11.85
C PHE A 495 -21.51 -1.99 -11.69
N ARG A 496 -22.39 -1.71 -12.63
CA ARG A 496 -23.82 -2.06 -12.53
C ARG A 496 -24.01 -3.57 -12.41
N ASP A 497 -23.31 -4.36 -13.20
CA ASP A 497 -23.35 -5.83 -13.17
C ASP A 497 -22.96 -6.38 -11.78
N MET A 498 -22.00 -5.75 -11.10
CA MET A 498 -21.62 -6.13 -9.75
C MET A 498 -22.74 -5.87 -8.74
N PHE A 499 -23.41 -4.71 -8.84
CA PHE A 499 -24.50 -4.35 -7.94
C PHE A 499 -25.74 -5.24 -8.12
N GLU A 500 -26.09 -5.56 -9.35
CA GLU A 500 -27.17 -6.50 -9.68
C GLU A 500 -26.87 -7.89 -9.12
N TYR A 501 -25.66 -8.42 -9.35
CA TYR A 501 -25.21 -9.68 -8.81
C TYR A 501 -25.28 -9.72 -7.27
N TRP A 502 -24.82 -8.68 -6.59
CA TRP A 502 -24.87 -8.63 -5.12
C TRP A 502 -26.30 -8.61 -4.59
N THR A 503 -27.19 -7.89 -5.24
CA THR A 503 -28.61 -7.83 -4.86
C THR A 503 -29.25 -9.21 -4.95
N ASP A 504 -28.96 -9.96 -6.00
CA ASP A 504 -29.48 -11.32 -6.17
C ASP A 504 -28.86 -12.29 -5.16
N ARG A 505 -27.57 -12.20 -4.89
CA ARG A 505 -26.92 -13.00 -3.86
C ARG A 505 -27.48 -12.75 -2.46
N LEU A 506 -27.80 -11.52 -2.13
CA LEU A 506 -28.38 -11.17 -0.83
C LEU A 506 -29.77 -11.75 -0.63
N LYS A 507 -30.56 -11.94 -1.68
CA LYS A 507 -31.88 -12.62 -1.61
C LYS A 507 -31.77 -14.07 -1.16
N SER A 508 -30.68 -14.75 -1.51
CA SER A 508 -30.40 -16.15 -1.18
C SER A 508 -29.44 -16.32 0.01
N SER A 509 -29.20 -15.28 0.80
CA SER A 509 -28.20 -15.30 1.87
C SER A 509 -28.58 -16.23 3.01
N VAL A 510 -27.65 -17.12 3.39
CA VAL A 510 -27.81 -18.04 4.52
C VAL A 510 -27.75 -17.30 5.86
N GLN A 511 -26.94 -16.23 5.93
CA GLN A 511 -26.80 -15.39 7.12
C GLN A 511 -27.30 -13.97 6.84
N PRO A 512 -28.00 -13.33 7.77
CA PRO A 512 -28.51 -11.97 7.56
C PRO A 512 -27.38 -11.00 7.23
N LEU A 513 -27.53 -10.27 6.12
CA LEU A 513 -26.63 -9.21 5.70
C LEU A 513 -27.43 -8.09 5.04
N HIS A 514 -27.23 -6.87 5.52
CA HIS A 514 -27.87 -5.68 5.00
C HIS A 514 -26.86 -4.81 4.26
N LEU A 515 -27.11 -4.55 2.98
CA LEU A 515 -26.32 -3.63 2.16
C LEU A 515 -27.15 -2.38 1.89
N THR A 516 -26.62 -1.22 2.22
CA THR A 516 -27.18 0.08 1.87
C THR A 516 -26.17 0.87 1.06
N VAL A 517 -26.52 1.30 -0.13
CA VAL A 517 -25.67 2.09 -1.02
C VAL A 517 -26.30 3.46 -1.22
N THR A 518 -25.54 4.52 -0.97
CA THR A 518 -25.94 5.90 -1.25
C THR A 518 -24.93 6.54 -2.19
N VAL A 519 -25.37 6.86 -3.39
CA VAL A 519 -24.57 7.49 -4.43
C VAL A 519 -24.89 8.97 -4.53
N PHE A 520 -23.89 9.81 -4.37
CA PHE A 520 -23.99 11.26 -4.50
C PHE A 520 -23.45 11.70 -5.87
N ILE A 521 -24.32 12.24 -6.71
CA ILE A 521 -23.97 12.75 -8.03
C ILE A 521 -23.80 14.26 -7.94
N THR A 522 -22.57 14.72 -8.04
CA THR A 522 -22.19 16.08 -7.62
C THR A 522 -22.31 17.14 -8.70
N ARG A 523 -22.40 16.75 -9.99
CA ARG A 523 -22.45 17.69 -11.13
C ARG A 523 -23.78 17.71 -11.87
N MET A 524 -24.72 16.89 -11.48
CA MET A 524 -26.05 16.83 -12.05
C MET A 524 -27.06 17.19 -10.96
N SER A 525 -27.99 18.08 -11.26
CA SER A 525 -29.09 18.48 -10.35
C SER A 525 -30.23 17.48 -10.36
N GLU A 526 -30.43 16.80 -11.48
CA GLU A 526 -31.47 15.79 -11.70
C GLU A 526 -30.97 14.75 -12.70
N GLY A 527 -31.58 13.57 -12.71
CA GLY A 527 -31.26 12.52 -13.67
C GLY A 527 -32.08 11.25 -13.43
N PRO A 528 -31.94 10.23 -14.28
CA PRO A 528 -32.67 8.98 -14.17
C PRO A 528 -32.26 8.22 -12.91
N ASP A 529 -33.19 7.54 -12.27
CA ASP A 529 -32.86 6.55 -11.26
C ASP A 529 -32.28 5.30 -11.91
N VAL A 530 -30.96 5.24 -11.96
CA VAL A 530 -30.22 4.12 -12.56
C VAL A 530 -30.39 2.83 -11.76
N PHE A 531 -30.92 2.94 -10.52
CA PHE A 531 -31.09 1.84 -9.58
C PHE A 531 -32.57 1.53 -9.26
N GLU A 532 -33.49 1.96 -10.10
CA GLU A 532 -34.96 1.74 -9.86
C GLU A 532 -35.30 0.28 -9.53
N SER A 533 -34.53 -0.67 -10.07
CA SER A 533 -34.65 -2.10 -9.78
C SER A 533 -33.95 -2.59 -8.50
N LEU A 534 -33.20 -1.73 -7.81
CA LEU A 534 -32.34 -2.08 -6.69
C LEU A 534 -32.74 -1.34 -5.41
N PRO A 535 -33.67 -1.85 -4.60
CA PRO A 535 -34.33 -1.10 -3.50
C PRO A 535 -33.38 -0.69 -2.37
N ALA A 536 -32.17 -1.27 -2.26
CA ALA A 536 -31.18 -0.90 -1.26
C ALA A 536 -30.27 0.26 -1.71
N PHE A 537 -30.49 0.81 -2.90
CA PHE A 537 -29.68 1.84 -3.50
C PHE A 537 -30.42 3.17 -3.55
N ASN A 538 -29.75 4.23 -3.10
CA ASN A 538 -30.28 5.59 -3.08
C ASN A 538 -29.38 6.52 -3.89
N ILE A 539 -29.98 7.38 -4.71
CA ILE A 539 -29.25 8.41 -5.45
C ILE A 539 -29.62 9.78 -4.89
N VAL A 540 -28.60 10.61 -4.68
CA VAL A 540 -28.73 12.01 -4.25
C VAL A 540 -28.05 12.89 -5.28
N TYR A 541 -28.83 13.72 -5.97
CA TYR A 541 -28.35 14.65 -7.00
C TYR A 541 -27.96 16.01 -6.44
N GLY A 542 -27.00 16.69 -7.09
CA GLY A 542 -26.60 18.08 -6.84
C GLY A 542 -25.89 18.33 -5.52
N GLN A 543 -25.56 17.29 -4.76
CA GLN A 543 -24.98 17.42 -3.43
C GLN A 543 -23.69 16.62 -3.27
N ARG A 544 -22.82 17.10 -2.40
CA ARG A 544 -21.70 16.30 -1.88
C ARG A 544 -22.11 15.62 -0.59
N PRO A 545 -21.62 14.41 -0.29
CA PRO A 545 -21.92 13.76 0.96
C PRO A 545 -21.37 14.57 2.14
N ASP A 546 -22.24 14.87 3.10
CA ASP A 546 -21.80 15.27 4.44
C ASP A 546 -21.43 13.99 5.19
N VAL A 547 -20.14 13.78 5.34
CA VAL A 547 -19.56 12.57 5.96
C VAL A 547 -20.01 12.45 7.41
N GLY A 548 -20.05 13.56 8.16
CA GLY A 548 -20.48 13.58 9.55
C GLY A 548 -21.92 13.11 9.70
N VAL A 549 -22.82 13.66 8.90
CA VAL A 549 -24.26 13.29 8.92
C VAL A 549 -24.44 11.81 8.54
N GLN A 550 -23.71 11.30 7.53
CA GLN A 550 -23.80 9.89 7.17
C GLN A 550 -23.32 8.98 8.31
N MET A 551 -22.22 9.33 8.95
CA MET A 551 -21.68 8.54 10.07
C MET A 551 -22.57 8.61 11.32
N ASP A 552 -23.22 9.73 11.59
CA ASP A 552 -24.17 9.85 12.70
C ASP A 552 -25.39 8.97 12.48
N LYS A 553 -25.93 8.90 11.26
CA LYS A 553 -27.00 7.96 10.90
C LYS A 553 -26.57 6.51 11.15
N ILE A 554 -25.37 6.12 10.67
CA ILE A 554 -24.83 4.78 10.85
C ILE A 554 -24.67 4.46 12.35
N LYS A 555 -24.11 5.38 13.14
CA LYS A 555 -23.90 5.21 14.57
C LYS A 555 -25.22 5.07 15.35
N THR A 556 -26.21 5.87 15.01
CA THR A 556 -27.52 5.85 15.68
C THR A 556 -28.26 4.54 15.42
N VAL A 557 -28.30 4.08 14.17
CA VAL A 557 -28.96 2.81 13.80
C VAL A 557 -28.23 1.60 14.39
N ASN A 558 -26.92 1.69 14.57
CA ASN A 558 -26.08 0.58 15.02
C ASN A 558 -25.48 0.84 16.42
N ALA A 559 -26.25 1.42 17.31
CA ALA A 559 -25.81 1.71 18.67
C ALA A 559 -25.26 0.45 19.37
N GLY A 560 -24.09 0.58 19.99
CA GLY A 560 -23.42 -0.53 20.70
C GLY A 560 -22.62 -1.51 19.82
N ARG A 561 -22.74 -1.43 18.48
CA ARG A 561 -21.94 -2.27 17.55
C ARG A 561 -20.61 -1.62 17.21
N ARG A 562 -19.61 -2.46 16.94
CA ARG A 562 -18.31 -1.99 16.44
C ARG A 562 -18.39 -1.67 14.96
N VAL A 563 -17.93 -0.46 14.62
CA VAL A 563 -17.93 0.05 13.25
C VAL A 563 -16.52 0.12 12.72
N TRP A 564 -16.29 -0.45 11.54
CA TRP A 564 -15.08 -0.26 10.75
C TRP A 564 -15.37 0.67 9.58
N SER A 565 -14.57 1.69 9.44
CA SER A 565 -14.70 2.70 8.40
C SER A 565 -13.54 2.57 7.40
N HIS A 566 -13.83 2.73 6.12
CA HIS A 566 -12.83 2.76 5.06
C HIS A 566 -13.01 4.01 4.21
N ALA A 567 -11.89 4.64 3.86
CA ALA A 567 -11.87 5.84 3.04
C ALA A 567 -10.89 5.69 1.88
N CYS A 568 -11.37 5.98 0.66
CA CYS A 568 -10.49 6.11 -0.50
C CYS A 568 -11.02 7.18 -1.46
N GLY A 569 -10.14 8.10 -1.87
CA GLY A 569 -10.50 9.18 -2.78
C GLY A 569 -9.59 10.39 -2.67
N SER A 570 -10.14 11.60 -2.90
CA SER A 570 -9.36 12.83 -2.79
C SER A 570 -8.90 13.09 -1.35
N PHE A 571 -7.72 13.73 -1.18
CA PHE A 571 -7.14 14.02 0.14
C PHE A 571 -8.10 14.70 1.11
N VAL A 572 -8.81 15.72 0.63
CA VAL A 572 -9.75 16.48 1.47
C VAL A 572 -10.87 15.57 1.97
N PHE A 573 -11.40 14.72 1.10
CA PHE A 573 -12.47 13.78 1.45
C PHE A 573 -11.96 12.71 2.43
N THR A 574 -10.85 12.06 2.11
CA THR A 574 -10.23 11.01 2.93
C THR A 574 -9.88 11.54 4.32
N LYS A 575 -9.26 12.71 4.42
CA LYS A 575 -8.98 13.38 5.70
C LYS A 575 -10.24 13.61 6.51
N ASN A 576 -11.33 14.07 5.87
CA ASN A 576 -12.59 14.30 6.56
C ASN A 576 -13.17 12.98 7.09
N VAL A 577 -13.20 11.92 6.27
CA VAL A 577 -13.68 10.60 6.68
C VAL A 577 -12.86 10.07 7.86
N ILE A 578 -11.53 10.17 7.83
CA ILE A 578 -10.66 9.72 8.93
C ILE A 578 -11.01 10.45 10.22
N ASN A 579 -11.06 11.78 10.19
CA ASN A 579 -11.27 12.58 11.39
C ASN A 579 -12.69 12.40 11.98
N GLU A 580 -13.70 12.32 11.13
CA GLU A 580 -15.09 12.08 11.54
C GLU A 580 -15.29 10.66 12.10
N SER A 581 -14.58 9.66 11.53
CA SER A 581 -14.56 8.29 12.06
C SER A 581 -13.97 8.24 13.46
N ILE A 582 -12.82 8.87 13.67
CA ILE A 582 -12.13 8.91 14.97
C ILE A 582 -12.99 9.63 16.01
N ALA A 583 -13.64 10.75 15.63
CA ALA A 583 -14.52 11.51 16.52
C ALA A 583 -15.70 10.67 17.05
N ARG A 584 -16.16 9.70 16.24
CA ARG A 584 -17.29 8.82 16.60
C ARG A 584 -16.84 7.48 17.22
N GLY A 585 -15.55 7.26 17.33
CA GLY A 585 -14.96 6.02 17.85
C GLY A 585 -15.04 4.84 16.87
N PHE A 586 -15.10 5.11 15.57
CA PHE A 586 -14.99 4.10 14.53
C PHE A 586 -13.53 3.75 14.32
N HIS A 587 -13.24 2.50 13.98
CA HIS A 587 -11.94 2.10 13.49
C HIS A 587 -11.82 2.48 12.02
N VAL A 588 -10.77 3.19 11.67
CA VAL A 588 -10.63 3.70 10.30
C VAL A 588 -9.41 3.10 9.60
N HIS A 589 -9.59 2.74 8.36
CA HIS A 589 -8.55 2.41 7.41
C HIS A 589 -8.70 3.31 6.17
N ASN A 590 -7.61 3.73 5.59
CA ASN A 590 -7.63 4.51 4.36
C ASN A 590 -6.63 3.99 3.35
N GLU A 591 -7.00 4.11 2.09
CA GLU A 591 -6.09 3.90 0.97
C GLU A 591 -5.90 5.22 0.22
N THR A 592 -4.66 5.58 -0.03
CA THR A 592 -4.30 6.78 -0.79
C THR A 592 -3.44 6.37 -1.97
N PHE A 593 -3.85 6.74 -3.16
CA PHE A 593 -3.08 6.53 -4.39
C PHE A 593 -2.33 7.82 -4.72
N GLU A 594 -1.18 8.02 -4.10
CA GLU A 594 -0.24 9.09 -4.41
C GLU A 594 0.89 8.56 -5.31
N TYR A 595 0.74 8.73 -6.61
CA TYR A 595 1.84 8.45 -7.54
C TYR A 595 2.04 9.57 -8.54
#